data_f58b05c8b002b5290965b6e3ed6fb721
#
_entry.id   f58b05c8b002b5290965b6e3ed6fb721
#
_cell.length_a   1.000
_cell.length_b   1.000
_cell.length_c   1.000
_cell.angle_alpha   90.00
_cell.angle_beta   90.00
_cell.angle_gamma   90.00
#
_symmetry.space_group_name_H-M   'P 1'
#
loop_
_entity.id
_entity.type
_entity.pdbx_description
1 polymer ?
#
loop_
_entity_poly.entity_id
_entity_poly.type
_entity_poly.pdbx_seq_one_letter_code
_entity_poly.pdbx_strand_id
1 'polypeptide(L)'
;LASPYGADDMLASFSNYGPVVDLAAPGVLVKTTTKGDSYMSFSGTSASTAHVTGAAALYKSEHPGESPSDIMNALRSLGSSTDTKCNGNGHGYFKGDPDNNAEPLLYTASNSSRLDN
;
A
#
# COMPACT_ATOMS: atom_id res chain seq x y z
N LEU A 1 11.85 3.68 -9.05
CA LEU A 1 11.41 2.67 -10.00
C LEU A 1 10.72 3.37 -11.16
N ALA A 2 11.36 3.40 -12.34
CA ALA A 2 10.72 3.93 -13.54
C ALA A 2 9.60 2.97 -13.94
N SER A 3 8.39 3.33 -13.55
CA SER A 3 7.19 2.74 -14.12
C SER A 3 6.93 3.38 -15.48
N PRO A 4 6.44 2.65 -16.50
CA PRO A 4 5.95 3.27 -17.73
C PRO A 4 4.80 4.26 -17.50
N TYR A 5 4.31 4.37 -16.29
CA TYR A 5 3.22 5.25 -15.84
C TYR A 5 3.69 6.44 -15.00
N GLY A 6 4.99 6.73 -14.95
CA GLY A 6 5.56 7.82 -14.19
C GLY A 6 6.80 7.41 -13.41
N ALA A 7 7.58 8.39 -12.97
CA ALA A 7 8.87 8.19 -12.33
C ALA A 7 8.77 7.72 -10.88
N ASP A 8 7.56 7.48 -10.35
CA ASP A 8 7.26 6.99 -9.01
C ASP A 8 5.77 6.75 -8.85
N ASP A 9 5.38 6.18 -7.73
CA ASP A 9 3.98 6.02 -7.39
C ASP A 9 3.26 7.37 -7.42
N MET A 10 2.21 7.44 -8.21
CA MET A 10 1.36 8.63 -8.37
C MET A 10 -0.02 8.32 -7.84
N LEU A 11 -0.66 9.31 -7.21
CA LEU A 11 -2.08 9.19 -6.90
C LEU A 11 -2.86 8.97 -8.19
N ALA A 12 -3.65 7.89 -8.23
CA ALA A 12 -4.47 7.59 -9.40
C ALA A 12 -5.53 8.68 -9.61
N SER A 13 -5.77 9.07 -10.87
CA SER A 13 -6.72 10.14 -11.19
C SER A 13 -8.15 9.87 -10.72
N PHE A 14 -8.49 8.60 -10.52
CA PHE A 14 -9.80 8.15 -10.01
C PHE A 14 -9.85 8.02 -8.50
N SER A 15 -8.75 8.23 -7.76
CA SER A 15 -8.71 8.04 -6.32
C SER A 15 -9.48 9.14 -5.59
N ASN A 16 -10.16 8.75 -4.52
CA ASN A 16 -10.60 9.70 -3.50
C ASN A 16 -9.40 10.19 -2.70
N TYR A 17 -9.57 11.35 -2.08
CA TYR A 17 -8.60 11.98 -1.20
C TYR A 17 -9.34 12.72 -0.08
N GLY A 18 -8.63 13.21 0.92
CA GLY A 18 -9.23 13.95 2.03
C GLY A 18 -8.83 13.41 3.40
N PRO A 19 -9.17 14.12 4.48
CA PRO A 19 -8.70 13.82 5.84
C PRO A 19 -9.24 12.50 6.41
N VAL A 20 -10.18 11.86 5.73
CA VAL A 20 -10.74 10.55 6.14
C VAL A 20 -10.00 9.37 5.51
N VAL A 21 -9.06 9.62 4.60
CA VAL A 21 -8.22 8.58 4.01
C VAL A 21 -7.06 8.28 4.95
N ASP A 22 -6.90 7.04 5.35
CA ASP A 22 -5.94 6.62 6.36
C ASP A 22 -4.64 6.09 5.79
N LEU A 23 -4.67 5.50 4.59
CA LEU A 23 -3.54 4.78 4.04
C LEU A 23 -3.65 4.68 2.51
N ALA A 24 -2.55 4.90 1.82
CA ALA A 24 -2.43 4.67 0.38
C ALA A 24 -1.84 3.28 0.11
N ALA A 25 -2.23 2.67 -1.00
CA ALA A 25 -1.69 1.38 -1.44
C ALA A 25 -1.78 1.24 -2.96
N PRO A 26 -1.00 0.33 -3.60
CA PRO A 26 -1.05 0.14 -5.04
C PRO A 26 -2.44 -0.19 -5.55
N GLY A 27 -2.88 0.50 -6.60
CA GLY A 27 -4.22 0.36 -7.16
C GLY A 27 -4.30 0.48 -8.69
N VAL A 28 -3.17 0.59 -9.39
CA VAL A 28 -3.14 0.73 -10.85
C VAL A 28 -2.39 -0.42 -11.47
N LEU A 29 -3.01 -1.08 -12.45
CA LEU A 29 -2.45 -2.24 -13.19
C LEU A 29 -1.91 -3.35 -12.27
N VAL A 30 -2.62 -3.61 -11.20
CA VAL A 30 -2.29 -4.66 -10.26
C VAL A 30 -2.56 -6.02 -10.92
N LYS A 31 -1.52 -6.85 -11.04
CA LYS A 31 -1.68 -8.22 -11.54
C LYS A 31 -2.36 -9.06 -10.47
N THR A 32 -3.49 -9.64 -10.82
CA THR A 32 -4.29 -10.44 -9.90
C THR A 32 -4.79 -11.71 -10.57
N THR A 33 -5.21 -12.67 -9.77
CA THR A 33 -5.83 -13.89 -10.22
C THR A 33 -7.27 -13.64 -10.69
N THR A 34 -7.74 -14.42 -11.63
CA THR A 34 -9.13 -14.44 -12.09
C THR A 34 -9.61 -15.86 -12.29
N LYS A 35 -10.91 -16.05 -12.51
CA LYS A 35 -11.47 -17.39 -12.72
C LYS A 35 -10.86 -18.08 -13.94
N GLY A 36 -10.82 -19.40 -13.93
CA GLY A 36 -10.31 -20.21 -15.04
C GLY A 36 -8.78 -20.31 -15.05
N ASP A 37 -8.16 -20.35 -13.87
CA ASP A 37 -6.70 -20.50 -13.70
C ASP A 37 -5.91 -19.47 -14.49
N SER A 38 -6.37 -18.23 -14.47
CA SER A 38 -5.84 -17.14 -15.28
C SER A 38 -5.46 -15.93 -14.43
N TYR A 39 -4.81 -14.96 -15.07
CA TYR A 39 -4.43 -13.67 -14.46
C TYR A 39 -4.97 -12.52 -15.28
N MET A 40 -5.19 -11.40 -14.61
CA MET A 40 -5.57 -10.15 -15.25
C MET A 40 -4.86 -8.98 -14.60
N SER A 41 -4.79 -7.84 -15.29
CA SER A 41 -4.42 -6.57 -14.68
C SER A 41 -5.70 -5.81 -14.30
N PHE A 42 -5.75 -5.36 -13.07
CA PHE A 42 -6.91 -4.65 -12.52
C PHE A 42 -6.48 -3.28 -11.98
N SER A 43 -7.28 -2.25 -12.25
CA SER A 43 -7.08 -0.91 -11.71
C SER A 43 -8.30 -0.45 -10.95
N GLY A 44 -8.09 0.09 -9.75
CA GLY A 44 -9.13 0.61 -8.88
C GLY A 44 -8.64 0.67 -7.43
N THR A 45 -9.25 1.52 -6.64
CA THR A 45 -9.01 1.57 -5.18
C THR A 45 -9.44 0.28 -4.48
N SER A 46 -10.23 -0.56 -5.14
CA SER A 46 -10.53 -1.93 -4.69
C SER A 46 -9.28 -2.80 -4.62
N ALA A 47 -8.33 -2.64 -5.57
CA ALA A 47 -7.04 -3.34 -5.51
C ALA A 47 -6.18 -2.83 -4.33
N SER A 48 -6.20 -1.53 -4.07
CA SER A 48 -5.55 -0.95 -2.89
C SER A 48 -6.12 -1.52 -1.60
N THR A 49 -7.44 -1.65 -1.51
CA THR A 49 -8.12 -2.27 -0.37
C THR A 49 -7.66 -3.72 -0.15
N ALA A 50 -7.50 -4.49 -1.22
CA ALA A 50 -7.02 -5.86 -1.14
C ALA A 50 -5.58 -5.94 -0.60
N HIS A 51 -4.69 -5.02 -1.01
CA HIS A 51 -3.33 -4.92 -0.46
C HIS A 51 -3.34 -4.62 1.04
N VAL A 52 -4.13 -3.64 1.47
CA VAL A 52 -4.24 -3.29 2.90
C VAL A 52 -4.82 -4.45 3.70
N THR A 53 -5.83 -5.14 3.17
CA THR A 53 -6.42 -6.33 3.82
C THR A 53 -5.39 -7.44 4.00
N GLY A 54 -4.58 -7.72 2.97
CA GLY A 54 -3.50 -8.70 3.05
C GLY A 54 -2.43 -8.33 4.08
N ALA A 55 -2.03 -7.06 4.11
CA ALA A 55 -1.07 -6.55 5.08
C ALA A 55 -1.63 -6.64 6.52
N ALA A 56 -2.91 -6.31 6.71
CA ALA A 56 -3.57 -6.43 8.00
C ALA A 56 -3.64 -7.88 8.48
N ALA A 57 -3.94 -8.82 7.58
CA ALA A 57 -3.96 -10.24 7.90
C ALA A 57 -2.57 -10.76 8.29
N LEU A 58 -1.53 -10.36 7.57
CA LEU A 58 -0.15 -10.70 7.88
C LEU A 58 0.26 -10.16 9.26
N TYR A 59 0.00 -8.89 9.53
CA TYR A 59 0.28 -8.27 10.81
C TYR A 59 -0.48 -8.96 11.95
N LYS A 60 -1.78 -9.25 11.75
CA LYS A 60 -2.60 -9.97 12.73
C LYS A 60 -2.07 -11.36 13.04
N SER A 61 -1.52 -12.06 12.06
CA SER A 61 -0.95 -13.40 12.26
C SER A 61 0.26 -13.36 13.19
N GLU A 62 1.01 -12.27 13.16
CA GLU A 62 2.18 -12.07 14.04
C GLU A 62 1.80 -11.47 15.41
N HIS A 63 0.66 -10.79 15.50
CA HIS A 63 0.18 -10.08 16.68
C HIS A 63 -1.28 -10.44 16.97
N PRO A 64 -1.57 -11.72 17.31
CA PRO A 64 -2.94 -12.22 17.41
C PRO A 64 -3.79 -11.57 18.51
N GLY A 65 -3.15 -10.98 19.53
CA GLY A 65 -3.83 -10.30 20.64
C GLY A 65 -4.28 -8.88 20.33
N GLU A 66 -3.82 -8.27 19.21
CA GLU A 66 -4.11 -6.88 18.92
C GLU A 66 -5.53 -6.65 18.37
N SER A 67 -6.12 -5.51 18.76
CA SER A 67 -7.44 -5.08 18.30
C SER A 67 -7.37 -4.56 16.85
N PRO A 68 -8.52 -4.44 16.15
CA PRO A 68 -8.56 -3.79 14.83
C PRO A 68 -7.97 -2.38 14.82
N SER A 69 -8.18 -1.59 15.88
CA SER A 69 -7.60 -0.25 16.02
C SER A 69 -6.09 -0.28 16.12
N ASP A 70 -5.53 -1.24 16.88
CA ASP A 70 -4.08 -1.40 17.02
C ASP A 70 -3.45 -1.77 15.67
N ILE A 71 -4.09 -2.66 14.91
CA ILE A 71 -3.63 -3.07 13.59
C ILE A 71 -3.63 -1.87 12.62
N MET A 72 -4.72 -1.09 12.60
CA MET A 72 -4.80 0.11 11.75
C MET A 72 -3.70 1.10 12.10
N ASN A 73 -3.49 1.40 13.37
CA ASN A 73 -2.45 2.31 13.84
C ASN A 73 -1.05 1.78 13.50
N ALA A 74 -0.82 0.48 13.61
CA ALA A 74 0.44 -0.14 13.26
C ALA A 74 0.74 -0.02 11.75
N LEU A 75 -0.23 -0.30 10.87
CA LEU A 75 -0.06 -0.17 9.42
C LEU A 75 0.22 1.28 9.01
N ARG A 76 -0.43 2.25 9.64
CA ARG A 76 -0.15 3.67 9.41
C ARG A 76 1.26 4.05 9.86
N SER A 77 1.69 3.59 11.02
CA SER A 77 3.02 3.88 11.57
C SER A 77 4.15 3.23 10.77
N LEU A 78 3.91 2.05 10.21
CA LEU A 78 4.87 1.32 9.38
C LEU A 78 4.90 1.83 7.92
N GLY A 79 3.89 2.56 7.51
CA GLY A 79 3.80 3.12 6.16
C GLY A 79 4.92 4.12 5.86
N SER A 80 5.26 4.24 4.58
CA SER A 80 6.23 5.23 4.11
C SER A 80 5.65 6.63 4.19
N SER A 81 6.36 7.53 4.86
CA SER A 81 5.97 8.94 5.02
C SER A 81 6.42 9.81 3.84
N THR A 82 5.92 11.06 3.78
CA THR A 82 6.18 12.01 2.69
C THR A 82 7.65 12.34 2.45
N ASP A 83 8.49 12.20 3.45
CA ASP A 83 9.93 12.42 3.37
C ASP A 83 10.72 11.19 2.91
N THR A 84 10.06 10.05 2.76
CA THR A 84 10.68 8.83 2.28
C THR A 84 10.99 8.94 0.78
N LYS A 85 12.24 8.76 0.41
CA LYS A 85 12.68 8.75 -0.98
C LYS A 85 12.73 7.33 -1.52
N CYS A 86 12.32 7.15 -2.78
CA CYS A 86 12.51 5.86 -3.46
C CYS A 86 14.00 5.52 -3.53
N ASN A 87 14.38 4.39 -2.96
CA ASN A 87 15.77 3.93 -2.89
C ASN A 87 16.07 2.75 -3.82
N GLY A 88 15.16 2.42 -4.73
CA GLY A 88 15.29 1.29 -5.63
C GLY A 88 14.94 -0.08 -5.01
N ASN A 89 14.66 -0.14 -3.72
CA ASN A 89 14.29 -1.36 -3.01
C ASN A 89 12.77 -1.48 -2.75
N GLY A 90 11.97 -0.74 -3.52
CA GLY A 90 10.51 -0.73 -3.37
C GLY A 90 10.01 0.14 -2.21
N HIS A 91 10.89 0.88 -1.55
CA HIS A 91 10.53 1.78 -0.46
C HIS A 91 10.48 3.22 -0.96
N GLY A 92 9.33 3.83 -0.94
CA GLY A 92 9.10 5.20 -1.40
C GLY A 92 7.77 5.75 -0.94
N TYR A 93 7.46 6.94 -1.39
CA TYR A 93 6.20 7.63 -1.13
C TYR A 93 5.53 8.03 -2.44
N PHE A 94 4.21 8.03 -2.48
CA PHE A 94 3.46 8.46 -3.67
C PHE A 94 3.42 9.98 -3.83
N LYS A 95 3.13 10.44 -5.06
CA LYS A 95 3.04 11.85 -5.44
C LYS A 95 1.67 12.19 -6.00
N GLY A 96 1.36 13.47 -6.06
CA GLY A 96 0.17 13.98 -6.73
C GLY A 96 -1.08 13.97 -5.87
N ASP A 97 -0.94 13.85 -4.56
CA ASP A 97 -2.03 14.08 -3.63
C ASP A 97 -2.50 15.54 -3.75
N PRO A 98 -3.79 15.80 -4.07
CA PRO A 98 -4.29 17.15 -4.31
C PRO A 98 -4.63 17.93 -3.04
N ASP A 99 -4.59 17.32 -1.89
CA ASP A 99 -4.82 17.99 -0.62
C ASP A 99 -3.55 18.06 0.24
N ASN A 100 -3.67 18.59 1.45
CA ASN A 100 -2.55 18.70 2.38
C ASN A 100 -2.58 17.63 3.48
N ASN A 101 -3.35 16.56 3.28
CA ASN A 101 -3.44 15.44 4.21
C ASN A 101 -2.63 14.27 3.67
N ALA A 102 -1.36 14.21 4.03
CA ALA A 102 -0.46 13.18 3.55
C ALA A 102 -0.72 11.84 4.24
N GLU A 103 -1.34 10.91 3.53
CA GLU A 103 -1.49 9.53 3.99
C GLU A 103 -0.18 8.76 3.79
N PRO A 104 0.22 7.89 4.74
CA PRO A 104 1.36 7.02 4.51
C PRO A 104 1.06 5.99 3.40
N LEU A 105 2.08 5.65 2.62
CA LEU A 105 2.00 4.56 1.65
C LEU A 105 2.26 3.23 2.35
N LEU A 106 1.40 2.25 2.14
CA LEU A 106 1.52 0.91 2.71
C LEU A 106 2.92 0.33 2.48
N TYR A 107 3.54 -0.16 3.54
CA TYR A 107 4.87 -0.74 3.53
C TYR A 107 4.92 -2.00 4.41
N THR A 108 5.33 -3.13 3.84
CA THR A 108 5.35 -4.43 4.51
C THR A 108 6.75 -5.06 4.60
N ALA A 109 7.78 -4.39 4.11
CA ALA A 109 9.12 -4.98 4.02
C ALA A 109 9.80 -5.25 5.37
N SER A 110 9.34 -4.64 6.46
CA SER A 110 9.84 -4.99 7.80
C SER A 110 9.54 -6.44 8.18
N ASN A 111 8.57 -7.06 7.51
CA ASN A 111 8.23 -8.47 7.72
C ASN A 111 9.02 -9.40 6.77
N SER A 112 9.54 -8.89 5.66
CA SER A 112 10.31 -9.69 4.71
C SER A 112 11.69 -10.08 5.24
N SER A 113 12.29 -9.30 6.14
CA SER A 113 13.55 -9.66 6.81
C SER A 113 13.43 -10.83 7.78
N ARG A 114 12.21 -11.22 8.14
CA ARG A 114 11.95 -12.40 8.99
C ARG A 114 11.76 -13.69 8.20
N LEU A 115 11.46 -13.57 6.91
CA LEU A 115 11.32 -14.72 6.02
C LEU A 115 12.68 -15.22 5.51
N ASP A 116 13.74 -14.44 5.69
CA ASP A 116 15.11 -14.77 5.30
C ASP A 116 15.91 -15.49 6.42
N ASN A 117 15.25 -15.84 7.52
CA ASN A 117 15.85 -16.60 8.64
C ASN A 117 15.33 -18.04 8.67
#